data_b2b94e6fcbeb414f99c798f6e747b6dc
#
_entry.id   b2b94e6fcbeb414f99c798f6e747b6dc
#
_cell.length_a   1.000
_cell.length_b   1.000
_cell.length_c   1.000
_cell.angle_alpha   90.00
_cell.angle_beta   90.00
_cell.angle_gamma   90.00
#
_symmetry.space_group_name_H-M   'P 1'
#
loop_
_entity.id
_entity.type
_entity.pdbx_description
1 polymer ?
#
loop_
_entity_poly.entity_id
_entity_poly.type
_entity_poly.pdbx_seq_one_letter_code
_entity_poly.pdbx_strand_id
1 'polypeptide(L)'
;MLATSSQSLIDGGLGGVIWEYLFTVIMFTCVVASMADMASMAPTSGGQYHWVSEFSPKSMQRFLSYVVGWISALGWQAGTASTAFLTGTMIQGLIVLNHPDYVPTRWQGTLFTIAIALIATFFNTYGAKQLPLLEGLILFLHVFGFFAILIPLWVLGTKNDAHTVFATFQDGGGWGSVPAAMTIGQISPIFAFVGPDAGTHMCKYKLCVCVAPTTC
;
A
#
# COMPACT_ATOMS: atom_id res chain seq x y z
N MET A 1 2.02 -5.95 -4.40
CA MET A 1 3.00 -5.47 -5.37
C MET A 1 2.74 -5.99 -6.78
N LEU A 2 2.79 -7.30 -7.05
CA LEU A 2 2.64 -7.81 -8.43
C LEU A 2 1.35 -7.37 -9.13
N ALA A 3 0.22 -7.33 -8.42
CA ALA A 3 -1.06 -6.94 -8.99
C ALA A 3 -1.18 -5.45 -9.33
N THR A 4 -0.37 -4.59 -8.72
CA THR A 4 -0.37 -3.15 -8.97
C THR A 4 0.74 -2.71 -9.91
N SER A 5 1.76 -3.55 -10.15
CA SER A 5 2.91 -3.21 -11.00
C SER A 5 2.58 -3.13 -12.49
N SER A 6 1.40 -3.59 -12.91
CA SER A 6 0.98 -3.55 -14.31
C SER A 6 0.95 -2.13 -14.87
N GLN A 7 0.49 -1.14 -14.10
CA GLN A 7 0.45 0.25 -14.57
C GLN A 7 1.84 0.81 -14.80
N SER A 8 2.76 0.61 -13.85
CA SER A 8 4.15 1.02 -13.99
C SER A 8 4.85 0.32 -15.17
N LEU A 9 4.52 -0.95 -15.40
CA LEU A 9 5.06 -1.71 -16.53
C LEU A 9 4.54 -1.19 -17.89
N ILE A 10 3.27 -0.81 -17.98
CA ILE A 10 2.67 -0.24 -19.18
C ILE A 10 3.25 1.14 -19.46
N ASP A 11 3.31 2.00 -18.46
CA ASP A 11 3.64 3.41 -18.60
C ASP A 11 5.15 3.71 -18.49
N GLY A 12 5.95 2.80 -17.94
CA GLY A 12 7.39 3.00 -17.79
C GLY A 12 8.26 1.93 -18.44
N GLY A 13 7.69 0.76 -18.76
CA GLY A 13 8.46 -0.40 -19.20
C GLY A 13 9.25 -1.05 -18.07
N LEU A 14 10.14 -1.98 -18.39
CA LEU A 14 10.96 -2.68 -17.40
C LEU A 14 11.87 -1.73 -16.62
N GLY A 15 12.54 -0.81 -17.32
CA GLY A 15 13.39 0.21 -16.72
C GLY A 15 12.57 1.15 -15.82
N GLY A 16 11.40 1.59 -16.28
CA GLY A 16 10.50 2.45 -15.52
C GLY A 16 10.13 1.83 -14.18
N VAL A 17 9.65 0.59 -14.16
CA VAL A 17 9.27 -0.13 -12.91
C VAL A 17 10.38 -0.07 -11.87
N ILE A 18 11.63 -0.31 -12.25
CA ILE A 18 12.77 -0.34 -11.32
C ILE A 18 13.10 1.06 -10.80
N TRP A 19 13.24 2.03 -11.70
CA TRP A 19 13.64 3.38 -11.32
C TRP A 19 12.54 4.11 -10.54
N GLU A 20 11.28 3.94 -10.92
CA GLU A 20 10.12 4.45 -10.17
C GLU A 20 10.06 3.87 -8.76
N TYR A 21 10.31 2.56 -8.63
CA TYR A 21 10.34 1.89 -7.34
C TYR A 21 11.46 2.45 -6.44
N LEU A 22 12.69 2.54 -6.94
CA LEU A 22 13.83 3.07 -6.20
C LEU A 22 13.62 4.53 -5.78
N PHE A 23 13.12 5.35 -6.69
CA PHE A 23 12.77 6.73 -6.40
C PHE A 23 11.69 6.81 -5.29
N THR A 24 10.65 6.00 -5.40
CA THR A 24 9.56 5.96 -4.41
C THR A 24 10.07 5.51 -3.04
N VAL A 25 10.96 4.51 -2.97
CA VAL A 25 11.58 4.07 -1.69
C VAL A 25 12.26 5.25 -1.00
N ILE A 26 13.09 6.00 -1.73
CA ILE A 26 13.83 7.13 -1.16
C ILE A 26 12.85 8.21 -0.66
N MET A 27 11.90 8.61 -1.49
CA MET A 27 10.93 9.65 -1.14
C MET A 27 10.02 9.23 0.01
N PHE A 28 9.54 7.99 0.00
CA PHE A 28 8.69 7.48 1.08
C PHE A 28 9.45 7.31 2.40
N THR A 29 10.73 6.97 2.35
CA THR A 29 11.57 6.93 3.55
C THR A 29 11.65 8.31 4.21
N CYS A 30 11.80 9.38 3.43
CA CYS A 30 11.77 10.76 3.96
C CYS A 30 10.41 11.09 4.60
N VAL A 31 9.30 10.69 3.96
CA VAL A 31 7.95 10.89 4.51
C VAL A 31 7.79 10.14 5.84
N VAL A 32 8.17 8.86 5.88
CA VAL A 32 8.07 8.04 7.10
C VAL A 32 8.95 8.58 8.22
N ALA A 33 10.17 9.03 7.90
CA ALA A 33 11.06 9.67 8.89
C ALA A 33 10.43 10.94 9.48
N SER A 34 9.85 11.80 8.64
CA SER A 34 9.14 12.99 9.09
C SER A 34 7.91 12.65 9.95
N MET A 35 7.16 11.60 9.59
CA MET A 35 6.04 11.10 10.41
C MET A 35 6.53 10.56 11.76
N ALA A 36 7.67 9.86 11.79
CA ALA A 36 8.24 9.34 13.02
C ALA A 36 8.67 10.46 13.98
N ASP A 37 9.25 11.55 13.43
CA ASP A 37 9.58 12.74 14.22
C ASP A 37 8.32 13.38 14.83
N MET A 38 7.28 13.57 14.05
CA MET A 38 6.00 14.11 14.55
C MET A 38 5.35 13.18 15.58
N ALA A 39 5.41 11.88 15.36
CA ALA A 39 4.89 10.89 16.30
C ALA A 39 5.65 10.88 17.62
N SER A 40 6.98 11.15 17.59
CA SER A 40 7.78 11.26 18.80
C SER A 40 7.45 12.52 19.63
N MET A 41 7.11 13.62 18.97
CA MET A 41 6.74 14.89 19.63
C MET A 41 5.30 14.87 20.15
N ALA A 42 4.37 14.25 19.44
CA ALA A 42 2.95 14.17 19.80
C ALA A 42 2.41 12.75 19.61
N PRO A 43 2.69 11.81 20.55
CA PRO A 43 2.33 10.40 20.45
C PRO A 43 0.85 10.17 20.74
N THR A 44 0.01 10.36 19.72
CA THR A 44 -1.44 10.15 19.83
C THR A 44 -1.96 9.27 18.72
N SER A 45 -3.02 8.52 18.98
CA SER A 45 -3.71 7.70 17.96
C SER A 45 -4.44 8.54 16.89
N GLY A 46 -4.48 9.86 17.07
CA GLY A 46 -5.02 10.80 16.09
C GLY A 46 -4.15 10.93 14.84
N GLY A 47 -2.84 10.65 14.96
CA GLY A 47 -1.93 10.72 13.81
C GLY A 47 -1.92 12.10 13.14
N GLN A 48 -1.98 12.10 11.80
CA GLN A 48 -1.76 13.29 10.98
C GLN A 48 -2.68 14.48 11.32
N TYR A 49 -3.97 14.27 11.54
CA TYR A 49 -4.89 15.38 11.83
C TYR A 49 -4.60 16.01 13.20
N HIS A 50 -4.12 15.22 14.16
CA HIS A 50 -3.70 15.73 15.45
C HIS A 50 -2.40 16.52 15.34
N TRP A 51 -1.40 16.01 14.62
CA TRP A 51 -0.13 16.73 14.41
C TRP A 51 -0.36 18.06 13.70
N VAL A 52 -1.24 18.09 12.70
CA VAL A 52 -1.64 19.34 12.05
C VAL A 52 -2.33 20.29 13.06
N SER A 53 -3.14 19.75 13.97
CA SER A 53 -3.73 20.55 15.04
C SER A 53 -2.70 21.14 15.99
N GLU A 54 -1.61 20.43 16.33
CA GLU A 54 -0.59 20.90 17.27
C GLU A 54 0.42 21.87 16.61
N PHE A 55 0.87 21.55 15.39
CA PHE A 55 2.00 22.22 14.76
C PHE A 55 1.61 23.31 13.75
N SER A 56 0.34 23.43 13.39
CA SER A 56 -0.11 24.48 12.45
C SER A 56 -0.25 25.86 13.12
N PRO A 57 -0.13 26.95 12.34
CA PRO A 57 -0.39 28.29 12.83
C PRO A 57 -1.80 28.41 13.42
N LYS A 58 -1.93 29.07 14.57
CA LYS A 58 -3.20 29.20 15.31
C LYS A 58 -4.39 29.72 14.48
N SER A 59 -4.12 30.56 13.48
CA SER A 59 -5.14 31.12 12.58
C SER A 59 -5.78 30.09 11.66
N MET A 60 -5.05 29.04 11.25
CA MET A 60 -5.50 28.02 10.29
C MET A 60 -5.65 26.62 10.91
N GLN A 61 -5.26 26.44 12.14
CA GLN A 61 -5.19 25.18 12.86
C GLN A 61 -6.48 24.35 12.74
N ARG A 62 -7.64 24.96 13.04
CA ARG A 62 -8.93 24.27 12.99
C ARG A 62 -9.30 23.84 11.58
N PHE A 63 -9.10 24.72 10.60
CA PHE A 63 -9.42 24.43 9.20
C PHE A 63 -8.54 23.32 8.65
N LEU A 64 -7.22 23.42 8.82
CA LEU A 64 -6.28 22.44 8.30
C LEU A 64 -6.47 21.06 8.96
N SER A 65 -6.63 21.01 10.27
CA SER A 65 -6.89 19.76 11.00
C SER A 65 -8.19 19.08 10.54
N TYR A 66 -9.25 19.87 10.32
CA TYR A 66 -10.51 19.35 9.79
C TYR A 66 -10.37 18.78 8.38
N VAL A 67 -9.71 19.50 7.48
CA VAL A 67 -9.47 19.04 6.11
C VAL A 67 -8.63 17.76 6.09
N VAL A 68 -7.54 17.73 6.85
CA VAL A 68 -6.67 16.53 6.94
C VAL A 68 -7.42 15.34 7.54
N GLY A 69 -8.26 15.57 8.55
CA GLY A 69 -9.11 14.52 9.13
C GLY A 69 -10.07 13.89 8.11
N TRP A 70 -10.71 14.71 7.29
CA TRP A 70 -11.58 14.22 6.21
C TRP A 70 -10.81 13.50 5.11
N ILE A 71 -9.68 14.04 4.67
CA ILE A 71 -8.83 13.39 3.66
C ILE A 71 -8.33 12.04 4.17
N SER A 72 -7.91 11.97 5.43
CA SER A 72 -7.48 10.72 6.06
C SER A 72 -8.61 9.70 6.12
N ALA A 73 -9.81 10.09 6.55
CA ALA A 73 -10.98 9.20 6.59
C ALA A 73 -11.35 8.68 5.19
N LEU A 74 -11.37 9.55 4.17
CA LEU A 74 -11.63 9.16 2.79
C LEU A 74 -10.52 8.25 2.24
N GLY A 75 -9.26 8.52 2.57
CA GLY A 75 -8.12 7.69 2.19
C GLY A 75 -8.24 6.26 2.72
N TRP A 76 -8.59 6.09 3.99
CA TRP A 76 -8.79 4.77 4.60
C TRP A 76 -10.00 4.03 4.01
N GLN A 77 -11.11 4.74 3.71
CA GLN A 77 -12.26 4.12 3.04
C GLN A 77 -11.91 3.67 1.62
N ALA A 78 -11.22 4.52 0.85
CA ALA A 78 -10.77 4.18 -0.49
C ALA A 78 -9.77 3.02 -0.47
N GLY A 79 -8.83 3.00 0.48
CA GLY A 79 -7.87 1.91 0.68
C GLY A 79 -8.55 0.59 0.97
N THR A 80 -9.53 0.57 1.87
CA THR A 80 -10.30 -0.64 2.20
C THR A 80 -11.08 -1.16 0.98
N ALA A 81 -11.73 -0.27 0.25
CA ALA A 81 -12.47 -0.64 -0.97
C ALA A 81 -11.52 -1.19 -2.04
N SER A 82 -10.36 -0.54 -2.25
CA SER A 82 -9.36 -0.95 -3.24
C SER A 82 -8.76 -2.31 -2.92
N THR A 83 -8.44 -2.59 -1.66
CA THR A 83 -7.88 -3.89 -1.26
C THR A 83 -8.91 -5.01 -1.37
N ALA A 84 -10.17 -4.76 -1.01
CA ALA A 84 -11.26 -5.72 -1.19
C ALA A 84 -11.50 -6.03 -2.69
N PHE A 85 -11.50 -5.00 -3.53
CA PHE A 85 -11.62 -5.17 -4.99
C PHE A 85 -10.44 -5.94 -5.58
N LEU A 86 -9.21 -5.59 -5.18
CA LEU A 86 -8.00 -6.28 -5.63
C LEU A 86 -8.04 -7.77 -5.27
N THR A 87 -8.41 -8.09 -4.03
CA THR A 87 -8.55 -9.49 -3.59
C THR A 87 -9.62 -10.23 -4.38
N GLY A 88 -10.76 -9.57 -4.64
CA GLY A 88 -11.84 -10.13 -5.47
C GLY A 88 -11.38 -10.45 -6.90
N THR A 89 -10.63 -9.54 -7.52
CA THR A 89 -10.07 -9.76 -8.86
C THR A 89 -9.00 -10.84 -8.90
N MET A 90 -8.19 -10.96 -7.84
CA MET A 90 -7.22 -12.06 -7.71
C MET A 90 -7.92 -13.43 -7.62
N ILE A 91 -9.01 -13.53 -6.87
CA ILE A 91 -9.81 -14.78 -6.79
C ILE A 91 -10.37 -15.11 -8.18
N GLN A 92 -10.93 -14.15 -8.91
CA GLN A 92 -11.39 -14.37 -10.28
C GLN A 92 -10.26 -14.82 -11.21
N GLY A 93 -9.07 -14.20 -11.09
CA GLY A 93 -7.89 -14.63 -11.84
C GLY A 93 -7.47 -16.07 -11.55
N LEU A 94 -7.53 -16.50 -10.29
CA LEU A 94 -7.28 -17.90 -9.93
C LEU A 94 -8.33 -18.87 -10.49
N ILE A 95 -9.59 -18.46 -10.55
CA ILE A 95 -10.65 -19.26 -11.18
C ILE A 95 -10.38 -19.42 -12.67
N VAL A 96 -10.05 -18.32 -13.37
CA VAL A 96 -9.69 -18.35 -14.80
C VAL A 96 -8.50 -19.29 -15.07
N LEU A 97 -7.51 -19.25 -14.20
CA LEU A 97 -6.31 -20.10 -14.34
C LEU A 97 -6.65 -21.59 -14.26
N ASN A 98 -7.60 -21.98 -13.41
CA ASN A 98 -8.00 -23.38 -13.22
C ASN A 98 -9.16 -23.81 -14.16
N HIS A 99 -9.95 -22.88 -14.63
CA HIS A 99 -11.10 -23.09 -15.49
C HIS A 99 -11.05 -22.12 -16.68
N PRO A 100 -10.38 -22.48 -17.79
CA PRO A 100 -10.20 -21.59 -18.95
C PRO A 100 -11.51 -21.12 -19.60
N ASP A 101 -12.60 -21.91 -19.45
CA ASP A 101 -13.92 -21.57 -19.98
C ASP A 101 -14.67 -20.51 -19.13
N TYR A 102 -14.14 -20.17 -17.95
CA TYR A 102 -14.76 -19.18 -17.08
C TYR A 102 -14.49 -17.77 -17.58
N VAL A 103 -15.56 -17.04 -17.90
CA VAL A 103 -15.49 -15.62 -18.28
C VAL A 103 -15.90 -14.77 -17.09
N PRO A 104 -14.97 -13.97 -16.51
CA PRO A 104 -15.28 -13.13 -15.37
C PRO A 104 -16.27 -12.03 -15.74
N THR A 105 -17.38 -11.97 -15.01
CA THR A 105 -18.40 -10.94 -15.19
C THR A 105 -18.30 -9.85 -14.12
N ARG A 106 -18.71 -8.62 -14.45
CA ARG A 106 -18.60 -7.47 -13.54
C ARG A 106 -19.37 -7.68 -12.23
N TRP A 107 -20.57 -8.26 -12.30
CA TRP A 107 -21.39 -8.49 -11.10
C TRP A 107 -20.76 -9.49 -10.13
N GLN A 108 -20.09 -10.53 -10.65
CA GLN A 108 -19.35 -11.49 -9.81
C GLN A 108 -18.18 -10.82 -9.08
N GLY A 109 -17.41 -9.95 -9.77
CA GLY A 109 -16.37 -9.14 -9.14
C GLY A 109 -16.91 -8.26 -8.02
N THR A 110 -18.06 -7.63 -8.23
CA THR A 110 -18.74 -6.84 -7.19
C THR A 110 -19.16 -7.69 -6.00
N LEU A 111 -19.71 -8.89 -6.23
CA LEU A 111 -20.07 -9.80 -5.13
C LEU A 111 -18.86 -10.27 -4.34
N PHE A 112 -17.74 -10.61 -5.00
CA PHE A 112 -16.50 -10.95 -4.29
C PHE A 112 -16.01 -9.78 -3.45
N THR A 113 -16.00 -8.56 -3.99
CA THR A 113 -15.62 -7.35 -3.24
C THR A 113 -16.47 -7.15 -1.99
N ILE A 114 -17.78 -7.27 -2.12
CA ILE A 114 -18.73 -7.16 -1.00
C ILE A 114 -18.48 -8.29 0.03
N ALA A 115 -18.33 -9.53 -0.43
CA ALA A 115 -18.08 -10.66 0.45
C ALA A 115 -16.79 -10.47 1.27
N ILE A 116 -15.71 -10.01 0.65
CA ILE A 116 -14.43 -9.74 1.32
C ILE A 116 -14.58 -8.61 2.33
N ALA A 117 -15.26 -7.52 1.97
CA ALA A 117 -15.53 -6.42 2.88
C ALA A 117 -16.36 -6.87 4.10
N LEU A 118 -17.36 -7.73 3.89
CA LEU A 118 -18.16 -8.29 4.99
C LEU A 118 -17.34 -9.22 5.89
N ILE A 119 -16.49 -10.07 5.32
CA ILE A 119 -15.57 -10.93 6.08
C ILE A 119 -14.63 -10.08 6.91
N ALA A 120 -14.01 -9.06 6.32
CA ALA A 120 -13.12 -8.15 7.05
C ALA A 120 -13.86 -7.43 8.19
N THR A 121 -15.08 -6.95 7.96
CA THR A 121 -15.90 -6.30 8.98
C THR A 121 -16.27 -7.28 10.10
N PHE A 122 -16.63 -8.52 9.77
CA PHE A 122 -16.94 -9.55 10.75
C PHE A 122 -15.74 -9.83 11.66
N PHE A 123 -14.56 -10.04 11.11
CA PHE A 123 -13.34 -10.28 11.89
C PHE A 123 -12.95 -9.07 12.75
N ASN A 124 -13.08 -7.86 12.24
CA ASN A 124 -12.79 -6.64 13.01
C ASN A 124 -13.79 -6.40 14.15
N THR A 125 -15.04 -6.87 14.01
CA THR A 125 -16.08 -6.67 15.02
C THR A 125 -16.06 -7.78 16.07
N TYR A 126 -16.10 -9.04 15.65
CA TYR A 126 -16.22 -10.19 16.54
C TYR A 126 -14.88 -10.84 16.86
N GLY A 127 -13.94 -10.80 15.94
CA GLY A 127 -12.60 -11.40 16.06
C GLY A 127 -11.53 -10.46 16.59
N ALA A 128 -11.86 -9.25 17.03
CA ALA A 128 -10.89 -8.22 17.43
C ALA A 128 -9.85 -8.68 18.46
N LYS A 129 -10.23 -9.59 19.36
CA LYS A 129 -9.32 -10.17 20.37
C LYS A 129 -8.26 -11.10 19.76
N GLN A 130 -8.54 -11.68 18.60
CA GLN A 130 -7.68 -12.63 17.90
C GLN A 130 -6.85 -11.96 16.80
N LEU A 131 -7.09 -10.67 16.50
CA LEU A 131 -6.35 -9.92 15.47
C LEU A 131 -4.84 -9.98 15.65
N PRO A 132 -4.26 -9.84 16.86
CA PRO A 132 -2.80 -9.93 17.02
C PRO A 132 -2.23 -11.29 16.62
N LEU A 133 -2.97 -12.38 16.87
CA LEU A 133 -2.57 -13.72 16.45
C LEU A 133 -2.66 -13.87 14.93
N LEU A 134 -3.72 -13.35 14.33
CA LEU A 134 -3.89 -13.35 12.87
C LEU A 134 -2.81 -12.50 12.17
N GLU A 135 -2.48 -11.34 12.71
CA GLU A 135 -1.40 -10.49 12.19
C GLU A 135 -0.03 -11.19 12.28
N GLY A 136 0.25 -11.88 13.39
CA GLY A 136 1.45 -12.70 13.53
C GLY A 136 1.52 -13.83 12.50
N LEU A 137 0.42 -14.53 12.26
CA LEU A 137 0.32 -15.57 11.23
C LEU A 137 0.52 -14.98 9.83
N ILE A 138 -0.12 -13.85 9.53
CA ILE A 138 0.00 -13.15 8.24
C ILE A 138 1.44 -12.71 8.03
N LEU A 139 2.11 -12.16 9.04
CA LEU A 139 3.52 -11.79 8.97
C LEU A 139 4.40 -13.00 8.62
N PHE A 140 4.19 -14.12 9.30
CA PHE A 140 4.90 -15.36 9.03
C PHE A 140 4.68 -15.83 7.57
N LEU A 141 3.43 -15.90 7.14
CA LEU A 141 3.08 -16.27 5.76
C LEU A 141 3.65 -15.29 4.73
N HIS A 142 3.71 -14.00 5.06
CA HIS A 142 4.28 -12.99 4.17
C HIS A 142 5.78 -13.18 3.95
N VAL A 143 6.53 -13.37 5.05
CA VAL A 143 7.98 -13.55 4.98
C VAL A 143 8.33 -14.86 4.25
N PHE A 144 7.73 -15.98 4.65
CA PHE A 144 8.00 -17.27 4.02
C PHE A 144 7.44 -17.35 2.59
N GLY A 145 6.25 -16.79 2.34
CA GLY A 145 5.65 -16.71 1.02
C GLY A 145 6.47 -15.86 0.06
N PHE A 146 7.08 -14.78 0.53
CA PHE A 146 8.00 -13.98 -0.27
C PHE A 146 9.17 -14.82 -0.80
N PHE A 147 9.85 -15.56 0.07
CA PHE A 147 10.95 -16.44 -0.36
C PHE A 147 10.48 -17.63 -1.21
N ALA A 148 9.31 -18.19 -0.88
CA ALA A 148 8.73 -19.29 -1.65
C ALA A 148 8.38 -18.88 -3.09
N ILE A 149 8.10 -17.62 -3.36
CA ILE A 149 7.86 -17.08 -4.71
C ILE A 149 9.19 -16.63 -5.34
N LEU A 150 10.02 -15.91 -4.58
CA LEU A 150 11.26 -15.34 -5.09
C LEU A 150 12.24 -16.42 -5.58
N ILE A 151 12.41 -17.50 -4.81
CA ILE A 151 13.39 -18.55 -5.15
C ILE A 151 13.04 -19.25 -6.47
N PRO A 152 11.81 -19.75 -6.69
CA PRO A 152 11.44 -20.34 -7.97
C PRO A 152 11.55 -19.34 -9.14
N LEU A 153 11.13 -18.10 -8.96
CA LEU A 153 11.27 -17.09 -10.00
C LEU A 153 12.73 -16.81 -10.35
N TRP A 154 13.62 -16.80 -9.37
CA TRP A 154 15.05 -16.61 -9.59
C TRP A 154 15.70 -17.78 -10.30
N VAL A 155 15.31 -19.02 -9.95
CA VAL A 155 15.91 -20.25 -10.48
C VAL A 155 15.32 -20.62 -11.84
N LEU A 156 14.00 -20.53 -12.01
CA LEU A 156 13.27 -20.99 -13.20
C LEU A 156 12.99 -19.87 -14.20
N GLY A 157 13.03 -18.60 -13.77
CA GLY A 157 12.75 -17.46 -14.64
C GLY A 157 13.84 -17.25 -15.70
N THR A 158 13.43 -16.92 -16.91
CA THR A 158 14.35 -16.49 -17.97
C THR A 158 15.01 -15.17 -17.56
N LYS A 159 16.34 -15.13 -17.65
CA LYS A 159 17.12 -13.93 -17.32
C LYS A 159 17.20 -13.04 -18.54
N ASN A 160 16.70 -11.83 -18.40
CA ASN A 160 16.86 -10.80 -19.41
C ASN A 160 18.26 -10.16 -19.31
N ASP A 161 18.73 -9.58 -20.40
CA ASP A 161 19.96 -8.79 -20.40
C ASP A 161 19.81 -7.55 -19.50
N ALA A 162 20.90 -7.12 -18.87
CA ALA A 162 20.90 -5.98 -17.96
C ALA A 162 20.44 -4.68 -18.66
N HIS A 163 20.83 -4.46 -19.91
CA HIS A 163 20.36 -3.30 -20.66
C HIS A 163 18.85 -3.31 -20.85
N THR A 164 18.26 -4.46 -21.18
CA THR A 164 16.80 -4.62 -21.32
C THR A 164 16.07 -4.32 -20.00
N VAL A 165 16.64 -4.73 -18.87
CA VAL A 165 16.02 -4.56 -17.56
C VAL A 165 16.08 -3.12 -17.07
N PHE A 166 17.21 -2.42 -17.28
CA PHE A 166 17.44 -1.10 -16.67
C PHE A 166 17.24 0.07 -17.63
N ALA A 167 17.30 -0.16 -18.95
CA ALA A 167 17.30 0.90 -19.95
C ALA A 167 16.13 0.81 -20.95
N THR A 168 15.24 -0.19 -20.84
CA THR A 168 14.07 -0.25 -21.71
C THR A 168 12.91 0.50 -21.09
N PHE A 169 12.61 1.66 -21.67
CA PHE A 169 11.48 2.50 -21.30
C PHE A 169 10.43 2.47 -22.40
N GLN A 170 9.16 2.61 -21.99
CA GLN A 170 8.05 2.69 -22.95
C GLN A 170 6.96 3.64 -22.44
N ASP A 171 6.18 4.17 -23.38
CA ASP A 171 4.96 4.94 -23.14
C ASP A 171 3.77 4.14 -23.70
N GLY A 172 3.34 3.12 -22.96
CA GLY A 172 2.20 2.27 -23.36
C GLY A 172 0.85 2.93 -23.14
N GLY A 173 0.80 3.98 -22.32
CA GLY A 173 -0.41 4.76 -22.09
C GLY A 173 -0.65 5.88 -23.11
N GLY A 174 0.33 6.18 -23.97
CA GLY A 174 0.21 7.23 -25.00
C GLY A 174 0.23 8.65 -24.43
N TRP A 175 1.00 8.89 -23.38
CA TRP A 175 1.13 10.19 -22.69
C TRP A 175 1.98 11.23 -23.44
N GLY A 176 2.52 10.85 -24.61
CA GLY A 176 3.30 11.72 -25.47
C GLY A 176 4.78 11.88 -25.09
N SER A 177 5.20 11.36 -23.95
CA SER A 177 6.62 11.29 -23.57
C SER A 177 6.88 10.26 -22.48
N VAL A 178 8.03 9.61 -22.51
CA VAL A 178 8.46 8.64 -21.50
C VAL A 178 8.47 9.22 -20.08
N PRO A 179 9.01 10.44 -19.82
CA PRO A 179 8.95 11.00 -18.47
C PRO A 179 7.53 11.24 -17.94
N ALA A 180 6.59 11.65 -18.81
CA ALA A 180 5.19 11.81 -18.40
C ALA A 180 4.56 10.45 -18.08
N ALA A 181 4.79 9.44 -18.92
CA ALA A 181 4.33 8.07 -18.69
C ALA A 181 4.86 7.52 -17.36
N MET A 182 6.15 7.63 -17.08
CA MET A 182 6.77 7.21 -15.83
C MET A 182 6.18 7.94 -14.61
N THR A 183 5.86 9.24 -14.72
CA THR A 183 5.22 9.96 -13.62
C THR A 183 3.84 9.38 -13.28
N ILE A 184 3.11 8.91 -14.28
CA ILE A 184 1.81 8.24 -14.10
C ILE A 184 2.00 6.81 -13.57
N GLY A 185 2.98 6.07 -14.12
CA GLY A 185 3.35 4.72 -13.68
C GLY A 185 3.75 4.65 -12.20
N GLN A 186 4.29 5.75 -11.66
CA GLN A 186 4.72 5.87 -10.26
C GLN A 186 3.60 5.63 -9.24
N ILE A 187 2.34 5.69 -9.65
CA ILE A 187 1.20 5.32 -8.79
C ILE A 187 1.31 3.89 -8.26
N SER A 188 1.88 2.97 -9.04
CA SER A 188 2.04 1.56 -8.65
C SER A 188 2.97 1.35 -7.46
N PRO A 189 4.22 1.84 -7.48
CA PRO A 189 5.10 1.73 -6.33
C PRO A 189 4.61 2.55 -5.13
N ILE A 190 4.00 3.73 -5.34
CA ILE A 190 3.40 4.52 -4.25
C ILE A 190 2.35 3.70 -3.51
N PHE A 191 1.45 3.02 -4.23
CA PHE A 191 0.42 2.18 -3.62
C PHE A 191 1.01 1.05 -2.76
N ALA A 192 2.19 0.55 -3.11
CA ALA A 192 2.86 -0.49 -2.33
C ALA A 192 3.41 0.01 -0.98
N PHE A 193 3.63 1.32 -0.83
CA PHE A 193 4.14 1.94 0.39
C PHE A 193 3.05 2.67 1.20
N VAL A 194 1.80 2.67 0.76
CA VAL A 194 0.68 3.25 1.53
C VAL A 194 0.44 2.44 2.79
N GLY A 195 0.22 3.14 3.92
CA GLY A 195 -0.21 2.57 5.19
C GLY A 195 0.77 2.60 6.36
N PRO A 196 1.96 3.25 6.30
CA PRO A 196 2.85 3.37 7.47
C PRO A 196 2.19 4.07 8.66
N ASP A 197 1.20 4.92 8.39
CA ASP A 197 0.40 5.63 9.38
C ASP A 197 -0.51 4.71 10.20
N ALA A 198 -0.81 3.49 9.72
CA ALA A 198 -1.52 2.48 10.51
C ALA A 198 -0.86 2.24 11.88
N GLY A 199 0.47 2.24 11.92
CA GLY A 199 1.24 2.12 13.16
C GLY A 199 0.92 3.23 14.16
N THR A 200 0.72 4.47 13.71
CA THR A 200 0.40 5.60 14.59
C THR A 200 -1.00 5.51 15.16
N HIS A 201 -1.98 5.06 14.36
CA HIS A 201 -3.36 4.88 14.79
C HIS A 201 -3.55 3.71 15.78
N MET A 202 -2.64 2.73 15.78
CA MET A 202 -2.64 1.61 16.71
C MET A 202 -1.91 1.91 18.02
N CYS A 203 -1.18 3.00 18.12
CA CYS A 203 -0.47 3.39 19.34
C CYS A 203 -1.41 3.80 20.45
N LYS A 204 -1.54 2.96 21.47
CA LYS A 204 -2.04 3.42 22.79
C LYS A 204 -0.89 4.14 23.51
N TYR A 205 -1.23 5.19 24.26
CA TYR A 205 -0.35 6.10 25.00
C TYR A 205 0.87 5.46 25.73
N LYS A 206 0.79 4.18 26.09
CA LYS A 206 1.89 3.44 26.73
C LYS A 206 2.89 2.79 25.78
N LEU A 207 2.55 2.57 24.51
CA LEU A 207 3.45 1.89 23.56
C LEU A 207 4.32 2.86 22.74
N CYS A 208 3.83 4.08 22.53
CA CYS A 208 4.61 5.10 21.82
C CYS A 208 5.82 5.63 22.62
N VAL A 209 5.75 5.54 23.97
CA VAL A 209 6.87 5.96 24.85
C VAL A 209 8.07 5.01 24.76
N CYS A 210 7.87 3.75 24.36
CA CYS A 210 8.96 2.77 24.26
C CYS A 210 9.79 2.89 22.98
N VAL A 211 9.42 3.72 22.02
CA VAL A 211 10.19 3.94 20.78
C VAL A 211 11.18 5.10 20.92
N ALA A 212 11.05 5.92 21.96
CA ALA A 212 12.01 6.96 22.31
C ALA A 212 12.74 6.59 23.62
N PRO A 213 13.94 5.98 23.57
CA PRO A 213 14.67 5.53 24.77
C PRO A 213 15.27 6.63 25.64
N THR A 214 14.95 7.89 25.38
CA THR A 214 15.60 9.04 26.05
C THR A 214 14.71 9.80 27.05
N THR A 215 13.47 9.38 27.29
CA THR A 215 12.55 10.07 28.21
C THR A 215 11.66 9.10 29.01
N CYS A 216 12.27 8.13 29.67
CA CYS A 216 11.68 7.41 30.81
C CYS A 216 12.35 7.84 32.10
#